data_ad71c98050d86c1a5c344a474d55f17d
#
_entry.id   ad71c98050d86c1a5c344a474d55f17d
#
_cell.length_a   1.000
_cell.length_b   1.000
_cell.length_c   1.000
_cell.angle_alpha   90.00
_cell.angle_beta   90.00
_cell.angle_gamma   90.00
#
_symmetry.space_group_name_H-M   'P 1'
#
loop_
_entity.id
_entity.type
_entity.pdbx_description
1 polymer ?
#
loop_
_entity_poly.entity_id
_entity_poly.type
_entity_poly.pdbx_seq_one_letter_code
_entity_poly.pdbx_strand_id
1 'polypeptide(L)'
;MDSSVTPTSPSEMAILVAGLLIMLFGVYKVYRERGRPGLLILWGGLVDLGLALMGLGLGPSGDVGSIMIVIYHAIARLAAWIGLSGLVANPYSCVANDIRGALHRNPVGAVLLAFALEASLGISPAMTPEGQHLVLHAMAMHSIDVPLGGPVLAIIMALGYTVLLWLSAEVVLQVCFTRPDEPICTDVPLGGGGFARALFDQETELLGVPSGSWCPIVPNRWSKTPAAISLYVLLGMLVVLGLGRFFVQDFGAWLIGIDPHTLVELEGPWHVTPLLLYVGSFLVLCPRIIRPAYRAKYTFALFLAAFILIYASDLPPLSRLFSLIISGIGTLVACYSTNYIEEDGRKHWYWFFLLLTFGALLNIVTTDNIGTLASQWEVMTWASFALVAWERTSKARDAAIKYVVLCCSAAYLMIVGFFMIGGNHTQYGEIVANLAVHSDDVLKFALVFTLL
;
A
#
# COMPACT_ATOMS: atom_id res chain seq x y z
N MET A 1 -11.52 15.37 -29.96
CA MET A 1 -10.15 15.86 -29.76
C MET A 1 -9.23 14.78 -30.26
N ASP A 2 -8.60 15.02 -31.42
CA ASP A 2 -7.61 14.10 -31.97
C ASP A 2 -6.36 14.13 -31.09
N SER A 3 -6.35 13.32 -30.06
CA SER A 3 -5.09 12.84 -29.51
C SER A 3 -4.54 11.85 -30.55
N SER A 4 -3.77 12.36 -31.51
CA SER A 4 -2.94 11.55 -32.37
C SER A 4 -2.04 10.73 -31.43
N VAL A 5 -2.46 9.52 -31.14
CA VAL A 5 -1.63 8.53 -30.47
C VAL A 5 -0.41 8.36 -31.33
N THR A 6 0.69 8.99 -30.94
CA THR A 6 1.95 8.84 -31.64
C THR A 6 2.39 7.39 -31.51
N PRO A 7 2.63 6.66 -32.61
CA PRO A 7 3.12 5.30 -32.52
C PRO A 7 4.42 5.30 -31.71
N THR A 8 4.55 4.34 -30.82
CA THR A 8 5.76 4.16 -30.00
C THR A 8 6.98 4.04 -30.91
N SER A 9 7.98 4.86 -30.66
CA SER A 9 9.24 4.75 -31.40
C SER A 9 9.91 3.39 -31.09
N PRO A 10 10.72 2.84 -32.00
CA PRO A 10 11.44 1.59 -31.73
C PRO A 10 12.30 1.66 -30.46
N SER A 11 12.82 2.83 -30.10
CA SER A 11 13.58 3.05 -28.86
C SER A 11 12.72 2.99 -27.62
N GLU A 12 11.53 3.58 -27.63
CA GLU A 12 10.57 3.52 -26.53
C GLU A 12 10.08 2.09 -26.31
N MET A 13 9.77 1.38 -27.40
CA MET A 13 9.42 -0.03 -27.32
C MET A 13 10.53 -0.89 -26.71
N ALA A 14 11.79 -0.63 -27.06
CA ALA A 14 12.92 -1.35 -26.48
C ALA A 14 13.07 -1.08 -24.98
N ILE A 15 12.87 0.16 -24.51
CA ILE A 15 12.90 0.55 -23.09
C ILE A 15 11.75 -0.12 -22.34
N LEU A 16 10.54 -0.12 -22.90
CA LEU A 16 9.37 -0.75 -22.30
C LEU A 16 9.57 -2.26 -22.13
N VAL A 17 10.05 -2.96 -23.17
CA VAL A 17 10.34 -4.39 -23.11
C VAL A 17 11.46 -4.70 -22.11
N ALA A 18 12.52 -3.89 -22.08
CA ALA A 18 13.59 -4.04 -21.11
C ALA A 18 13.06 -3.86 -19.67
N GLY A 19 12.23 -2.83 -19.43
CA GLY A 19 11.57 -2.60 -18.16
C GLY A 19 10.71 -3.77 -17.72
N LEU A 20 9.89 -4.31 -18.63
CA LEU A 20 9.06 -5.49 -18.37
C LEU A 20 9.90 -6.71 -17.97
N LEU A 21 10.97 -6.99 -18.71
CA LEU A 21 11.85 -8.12 -18.40
C LEU A 21 12.55 -7.96 -17.04
N ILE A 22 13.01 -6.75 -16.71
CA ILE A 22 13.62 -6.43 -15.43
C ILE A 22 12.61 -6.60 -14.31
N MET A 23 11.38 -6.10 -14.48
CA MET A 23 10.30 -6.24 -13.50
C MET A 23 9.97 -7.72 -13.28
N LEU A 24 9.74 -8.49 -14.32
CA LEU A 24 9.42 -9.93 -14.22
C LEU A 24 10.56 -10.72 -13.56
N PHE A 25 11.81 -10.40 -13.89
CA PHE A 25 12.96 -11.02 -13.24
C PHE A 25 13.02 -10.65 -11.76
N GLY A 26 12.76 -9.39 -11.40
CA GLY A 26 12.66 -8.95 -10.02
C GLY A 26 11.56 -9.69 -9.26
N VAL A 27 10.35 -9.80 -9.80
CA VAL A 27 9.22 -10.56 -9.23
C VAL A 27 9.59 -12.03 -9.02
N TYR A 28 10.20 -12.66 -10.02
CA TYR A 28 10.69 -14.04 -9.91
C TYR A 28 11.68 -14.20 -8.76
N LYS A 29 12.64 -13.29 -8.64
CA LYS A 29 13.66 -13.31 -7.58
C LYS A 29 13.04 -13.10 -6.20
N VAL A 30 12.14 -12.13 -6.05
CA VAL A 30 11.40 -11.89 -4.80
C VAL A 30 10.63 -13.14 -4.37
N TYR A 31 9.95 -13.79 -5.31
CA TYR A 31 9.19 -15.01 -5.04
C TYR A 31 10.09 -16.19 -4.67
N ARG A 32 11.21 -16.37 -5.39
CA ARG A 32 12.17 -17.45 -5.13
C ARG A 32 12.85 -17.32 -3.77
N GLU A 33 13.19 -16.10 -3.38
CA GLU A 33 13.85 -15.77 -2.11
C GLU A 33 12.84 -15.39 -1.00
N ARG A 34 11.59 -15.82 -1.14
CA ARG A 34 10.54 -15.55 -0.15
C ARG A 34 10.99 -16.02 1.25
N GLY A 35 10.56 -15.30 2.27
CA GLY A 35 11.01 -15.56 3.63
C GLY A 35 12.35 -14.92 4.01
N ARG A 36 13.01 -14.20 3.08
CA ARG A 36 14.24 -13.43 3.33
C ARG A 36 13.99 -11.92 3.18
N PRO A 37 13.68 -11.21 4.27
CA PRO A 37 13.27 -9.81 4.22
C PRO A 37 14.29 -8.90 3.54
N GLY A 38 15.58 -9.12 3.75
CA GLY A 38 16.63 -8.32 3.12
C GLY A 38 16.67 -8.49 1.60
N LEU A 39 16.46 -9.71 1.11
CA LEU A 39 16.41 -9.97 -0.34
C LEU A 39 15.09 -9.47 -0.95
N LEU A 40 13.97 -9.49 -0.20
CA LEU A 40 12.72 -8.87 -0.61
C LEU A 40 12.91 -7.37 -0.87
N ILE A 41 13.58 -6.66 0.04
CA ILE A 41 13.87 -5.23 -0.12
C ILE A 41 14.74 -4.98 -1.36
N LEU A 42 15.79 -5.77 -1.54
CA LEU A 42 16.74 -5.61 -2.66
C LEU A 42 16.10 -5.89 -4.01
N TRP A 43 15.47 -7.06 -4.17
CA TRP A 43 14.85 -7.47 -5.43
C TRP A 43 13.57 -6.70 -5.73
N GLY A 44 12.86 -6.22 -4.69
CA GLY A 44 11.76 -5.28 -4.85
C GLY A 44 12.20 -3.96 -5.49
N GLY A 45 13.40 -3.45 -5.16
CA GLY A 45 13.97 -2.30 -5.85
C GLY A 45 14.21 -2.55 -7.35
N LEU A 46 14.52 -3.78 -7.74
CA LEU A 46 14.63 -4.13 -9.15
C LEU A 46 13.26 -4.15 -9.85
N VAL A 47 12.20 -4.54 -9.16
CA VAL A 47 10.82 -4.44 -9.69
C VAL A 47 10.45 -2.97 -9.88
N ASP A 48 10.75 -2.11 -8.92
CA ASP A 48 10.50 -0.66 -9.00
C ASP A 48 11.26 -0.03 -10.19
N LEU A 49 12.52 -0.43 -10.40
CA LEU A 49 13.32 0.03 -11.53
C LEU A 49 12.71 -0.42 -12.87
N GLY A 50 12.30 -1.69 -12.96
CA GLY A 50 11.65 -2.22 -14.16
C GLY A 50 10.37 -1.45 -14.48
N LEU A 51 9.57 -1.14 -13.46
CA LEU A 51 8.35 -0.37 -13.59
C LEU A 51 8.62 1.07 -14.05
N ALA A 52 9.59 1.74 -13.43
CA ALA A 52 9.98 3.08 -13.84
C ALA A 52 10.43 3.10 -15.30
N LEU A 53 11.21 2.11 -15.75
CA LEU A 53 11.60 1.99 -17.16
C LEU A 53 10.40 1.78 -18.07
N MET A 54 9.39 1.01 -17.65
CA MET A 54 8.17 0.83 -18.44
C MET A 54 7.36 2.12 -18.60
N GLY A 55 7.39 3.02 -17.62
CA GLY A 55 6.70 4.32 -17.70
C GLY A 55 7.40 5.34 -18.58
N LEU A 56 8.73 5.24 -18.73
CA LEU A 56 9.50 6.19 -19.54
C LEU A 56 9.11 6.14 -21.01
N GLY A 57 8.83 7.31 -21.58
CA GLY A 57 8.43 7.42 -22.99
C GLY A 57 6.94 7.18 -23.25
N LEU A 58 6.13 6.93 -22.22
CA LEU A 58 4.67 6.82 -22.34
C LEU A 58 3.95 8.17 -22.18
N GLY A 59 4.64 9.26 -22.42
CA GLY A 59 4.15 10.62 -22.29
C GLY A 59 4.32 11.23 -20.90
N PRO A 60 3.83 12.46 -20.67
CA PRO A 60 4.11 13.24 -19.46
C PRO A 60 3.78 12.51 -18.16
N SER A 61 2.63 11.85 -18.08
CA SER A 61 2.23 11.09 -16.88
C SER A 61 3.16 9.91 -16.61
N GLY A 62 3.58 9.19 -17.67
CA GLY A 62 4.51 8.07 -17.55
C GLY A 62 5.90 8.52 -17.08
N ASP A 63 6.42 9.59 -17.64
CA ASP A 63 7.74 10.13 -17.32
C ASP A 63 7.80 10.65 -15.87
N VAL A 64 6.81 11.46 -15.46
CA VAL A 64 6.70 11.95 -14.07
C VAL A 64 6.52 10.79 -13.10
N GLY A 65 5.61 9.86 -13.39
CA GLY A 65 5.38 8.68 -12.57
C GLY A 65 6.63 7.83 -12.38
N SER A 66 7.43 7.65 -13.44
CA SER A 66 8.69 6.92 -13.42
C SER A 66 9.72 7.56 -12.47
N ILE A 67 9.88 8.86 -12.53
CA ILE A 67 10.79 9.60 -11.65
C ILE A 67 10.31 9.53 -10.20
N MET A 68 9.02 9.70 -9.97
CA MET A 68 8.43 9.56 -8.63
C MET A 68 8.71 8.19 -8.05
N ILE A 69 8.49 7.10 -8.81
CA ILE A 69 8.78 5.74 -8.38
C ILE A 69 10.26 5.62 -7.98
N VAL A 70 11.19 6.04 -8.84
CA VAL A 70 12.62 5.93 -8.54
C VAL A 70 12.99 6.65 -7.25
N ILE A 71 12.55 7.89 -7.07
CA ILE A 71 12.93 8.69 -5.91
C ILE A 71 12.28 8.15 -4.63
N TYR A 72 10.95 7.99 -4.64
CA TYR A 72 10.21 7.66 -3.40
C TYR A 72 10.40 6.22 -2.98
N HIS A 73 10.39 5.27 -3.93
CA HIS A 73 10.61 3.87 -3.60
C HIS A 73 12.06 3.62 -3.18
N ALA A 74 13.05 4.35 -3.76
CA ALA A 74 14.43 4.25 -3.28
C ALA A 74 14.56 4.71 -1.81
N ILE A 75 13.92 5.82 -1.42
CA ILE A 75 13.88 6.30 -0.04
C ILE A 75 13.20 5.26 0.86
N ALA A 76 12.06 4.71 0.44
CA ALA A 76 11.33 3.71 1.20
C ALA A 76 12.14 2.42 1.35
N ARG A 77 12.78 1.92 0.29
CA ARG A 77 13.66 0.74 0.34
C ARG A 77 14.85 0.95 1.27
N LEU A 78 15.48 2.13 1.22
CA LEU A 78 16.57 2.48 2.14
C LEU A 78 16.07 2.49 3.59
N ALA A 79 14.91 3.07 3.86
CA ALA A 79 14.28 3.08 5.17
C ALA A 79 13.97 1.66 5.67
N ALA A 80 13.43 0.79 4.81
CA ALA A 80 13.17 -0.62 5.12
C ALA A 80 14.48 -1.36 5.45
N TRP A 81 15.53 -1.11 4.69
CA TRP A 81 16.86 -1.70 4.94
C TRP A 81 17.44 -1.25 6.28
N ILE A 82 17.34 0.05 6.61
CA ILE A 82 17.78 0.59 7.90
C ILE A 82 16.95 -0.01 9.04
N GLY A 83 15.62 -0.10 8.88
CA GLY A 83 14.74 -0.74 9.85
C GLY A 83 15.12 -2.20 10.10
N LEU A 84 15.36 -2.97 9.05
CA LEU A 84 15.80 -4.36 9.15
C LEU A 84 17.19 -4.49 9.81
N SER A 85 18.15 -3.63 9.45
CA SER A 85 19.49 -3.60 10.06
C SER A 85 19.45 -3.24 11.55
N GLY A 86 18.41 -2.54 12.01
CA GLY A 86 18.17 -2.30 13.43
C GLY A 86 17.60 -3.53 14.16
N LEU A 87 17.08 -4.52 13.45
CA LEU A 87 16.50 -5.73 14.02
C LEU A 87 17.46 -6.91 14.02
N VAL A 88 18.32 -7.02 13.01
CA VAL A 88 19.22 -8.17 12.81
C VAL A 88 20.65 -7.72 12.50
N ALA A 89 21.61 -8.57 12.85
CA ALA A 89 23.03 -8.28 12.62
C ALA A 89 23.42 -8.35 11.13
N ASN A 90 22.79 -9.23 10.36
CA ASN A 90 23.03 -9.37 8.93
C ASN A 90 21.73 -9.46 8.15
N PRO A 91 21.28 -8.35 7.52
CA PRO A 91 20.05 -8.33 6.72
C PRO A 91 20.05 -9.29 5.52
N TYR A 92 21.20 -9.59 4.92
CA TYR A 92 21.29 -10.47 3.74
C TYR A 92 20.99 -11.93 4.04
N SER A 93 21.38 -12.42 5.22
CA SER A 93 21.17 -13.80 5.65
C SER A 93 19.93 -13.97 6.54
N CYS A 94 19.24 -12.88 6.87
CA CYS A 94 18.07 -12.89 7.73
C CYS A 94 16.92 -13.64 7.08
N VAL A 95 16.27 -14.50 7.85
CA VAL A 95 14.99 -15.12 7.49
C VAL A 95 13.84 -14.50 8.29
N ALA A 96 12.62 -14.60 7.77
CA ALA A 96 11.45 -13.98 8.39
C ALA A 96 11.24 -14.41 9.86
N ASN A 97 11.63 -15.63 10.22
CA ASN A 97 11.57 -16.10 11.58
C ASN A 97 12.50 -15.36 12.55
N ASP A 98 13.62 -14.80 12.08
CA ASP A 98 14.58 -14.07 12.92
C ASP A 98 13.99 -12.74 13.44
N ILE A 99 13.09 -12.14 12.66
CA ILE A 99 12.41 -10.88 12.99
C ILE A 99 11.04 -11.08 13.63
N ARG A 100 10.68 -12.30 13.94
CA ARG A 100 9.40 -12.68 14.51
C ARG A 100 9.15 -11.97 15.84
N GLY A 101 8.01 -11.28 15.96
CA GLY A 101 7.66 -10.52 17.15
C GLY A 101 8.60 -9.36 17.47
N ALA A 102 9.35 -8.87 16.49
CA ALA A 102 10.31 -7.77 16.69
C ALA A 102 9.68 -6.50 17.25
N LEU A 103 8.40 -6.26 17.00
CA LEU A 103 7.64 -5.12 17.58
C LEU A 103 7.71 -5.11 19.12
N HIS A 104 7.82 -6.28 19.77
CA HIS A 104 7.92 -6.36 21.23
C HIS A 104 9.33 -6.05 21.76
N ARG A 105 10.37 -6.31 20.96
CA ARG A 105 11.77 -6.22 21.36
C ARG A 105 12.43 -4.93 20.91
N ASN A 106 12.12 -4.49 19.68
CA ASN A 106 12.59 -3.23 19.12
C ASN A 106 11.46 -2.58 18.31
N PRO A 107 10.53 -1.88 18.97
CA PRO A 107 9.35 -1.31 18.32
C PRO A 107 9.70 -0.29 17.25
N VAL A 108 10.78 0.46 17.41
CA VAL A 108 11.17 1.51 16.44
C VAL A 108 11.63 0.88 15.13
N GLY A 109 12.55 -0.09 15.18
CA GLY A 109 13.00 -0.80 13.98
C GLY A 109 11.88 -1.58 13.30
N ALA A 110 11.00 -2.20 14.09
CA ALA A 110 9.85 -2.95 13.59
C ALA A 110 8.83 -2.06 12.87
N VAL A 111 8.46 -0.92 13.46
CA VAL A 111 7.53 0.05 12.87
C VAL A 111 8.15 0.67 11.61
N LEU A 112 9.44 1.04 11.66
CA LEU A 112 10.11 1.59 10.49
C LEU A 112 10.14 0.57 9.34
N LEU A 113 10.48 -0.70 9.61
CA LEU A 113 10.49 -1.74 8.59
C LEU A 113 9.11 -1.95 7.99
N ALA A 114 8.07 -2.11 8.83
CA ALA A 114 6.70 -2.31 8.37
C ALA A 114 6.21 -1.14 7.52
N PHE A 115 6.34 0.09 8.06
CA PHE A 115 5.91 1.31 7.38
C PHE A 115 6.68 1.58 6.08
N ALA A 116 7.97 1.31 6.05
CA ALA A 116 8.80 1.48 4.86
C ALA A 116 8.52 0.43 3.78
N LEU A 117 8.16 -0.79 4.16
CA LEU A 117 7.70 -1.80 3.20
C LEU A 117 6.37 -1.37 2.55
N GLU A 118 5.41 -0.88 3.35
CA GLU A 118 4.15 -0.33 2.83
C GLU A 118 4.42 0.87 1.90
N ALA A 119 5.28 1.80 2.33
CA ALA A 119 5.68 2.95 1.54
C ALA A 119 6.32 2.56 0.19
N SER A 120 7.14 1.49 0.18
CA SER A 120 7.77 0.98 -1.05
C SER A 120 6.79 0.31 -2.02
N LEU A 121 5.57 0.09 -1.59
CA LEU A 121 4.46 -0.39 -2.44
C LEU A 121 3.57 0.76 -2.91
N GLY A 122 3.92 2.00 -2.57
CA GLY A 122 3.12 3.17 -2.88
C GLY A 122 1.83 3.28 -2.04
N ILE A 123 1.77 2.63 -0.88
CA ILE A 123 0.56 2.62 -0.06
C ILE A 123 0.51 3.86 0.83
N SER A 124 -0.55 4.62 0.69
CA SER A 124 -0.86 5.75 1.56
C SER A 124 -1.14 5.27 3.01
N PRO A 125 -0.82 6.03 4.09
CA PRO A 125 -0.41 7.43 4.09
C PRO A 125 1.11 7.66 4.06
N ALA A 126 1.90 6.61 3.92
CA ALA A 126 3.35 6.68 4.04
C ALA A 126 4.03 7.33 2.83
N MET A 127 3.61 6.92 1.63
CA MET A 127 4.01 7.53 0.36
C MET A 127 2.84 7.47 -0.59
N THR A 128 2.82 8.39 -1.52
CA THR A 128 1.71 8.48 -2.47
C THR A 128 1.81 7.36 -3.50
N PRO A 129 0.73 6.64 -3.78
CA PRO A 129 0.66 5.72 -4.90
C PRO A 129 0.68 6.43 -6.26
N GLU A 130 0.74 7.76 -6.26
CA GLU A 130 0.63 8.61 -7.45
C GLU A 130 1.60 8.22 -8.56
N GLY A 131 2.87 7.98 -8.22
CA GLY A 131 3.84 7.55 -9.22
C GLY A 131 3.43 6.26 -9.93
N GLN A 132 2.92 5.28 -9.19
CA GLN A 132 2.40 4.03 -9.76
C GLN A 132 1.12 4.27 -10.55
N HIS A 133 0.19 5.06 -10.03
CA HIS A 133 -1.06 5.38 -10.70
C HIS A 133 -0.82 6.16 -11.99
N LEU A 134 0.14 7.11 -12.02
CA LEU A 134 0.52 7.83 -13.24
C LEU A 134 1.09 6.88 -14.30
N VAL A 135 1.94 5.92 -13.90
CA VAL A 135 2.47 4.92 -14.85
C VAL A 135 1.37 3.96 -15.30
N LEU A 136 0.49 3.49 -14.40
CA LEU A 136 -0.66 2.67 -14.76
C LEU A 136 -1.61 3.39 -15.73
N HIS A 137 -1.88 4.67 -15.47
CA HIS A 137 -2.68 5.51 -16.35
C HIS A 137 -2.03 5.64 -17.72
N ALA A 138 -0.73 6.00 -17.77
CA ALA A 138 0.00 6.13 -19.02
C ALA A 138 -0.02 4.82 -19.83
N MET A 139 0.16 3.66 -19.18
CA MET A 139 0.06 2.36 -19.84
C MET A 139 -1.35 2.06 -20.32
N ALA A 140 -2.36 2.28 -19.49
CA ALA A 140 -3.75 2.00 -19.85
C ALA A 140 -4.21 2.81 -21.07
N MET A 141 -3.72 4.05 -21.20
CA MET A 141 -4.04 4.98 -22.27
C MET A 141 -3.20 4.80 -23.52
N HIS A 142 -2.03 4.15 -23.41
CA HIS A 142 -1.11 4.03 -24.53
C HIS A 142 -1.56 2.92 -25.50
N SER A 143 -1.85 3.27 -26.75
CA SER A 143 -2.06 2.30 -27.80
C SER A 143 -0.70 1.81 -28.30
N ILE A 144 -0.29 0.65 -27.83
CA ILE A 144 0.76 -0.13 -28.46
C ILE A 144 0.16 -0.74 -29.75
N ASP A 145 0.95 -0.95 -30.82
CA ASP A 145 0.52 -1.44 -32.15
C ASP A 145 -0.40 -2.68 -32.15
N VAL A 146 -0.73 -3.19 -30.98
CA VAL A 146 -1.66 -4.29 -30.74
C VAL A 146 -2.88 -3.75 -29.96
N PRO A 147 -4.11 -3.99 -30.42
CA PRO A 147 -5.30 -3.67 -29.65
C PRO A 147 -5.20 -4.24 -28.23
N LEU A 148 -5.45 -3.40 -27.22
CA LEU A 148 -5.32 -3.74 -25.78
C LEU A 148 -3.89 -3.96 -25.27
N GLY A 149 -2.84 -3.67 -26.04
CA GLY A 149 -1.45 -3.88 -25.60
C GLY A 149 -1.09 -3.12 -24.33
N GLY A 150 -1.46 -1.84 -24.25
CA GLY A 150 -1.26 -1.01 -23.05
C GLY A 150 -2.00 -1.51 -21.81
N PRO A 151 -3.32 -1.75 -21.89
CA PRO A 151 -4.08 -2.34 -20.77
C PRO A 151 -3.55 -3.69 -20.30
N VAL A 152 -3.12 -4.57 -21.18
CA VAL A 152 -2.52 -5.86 -20.82
C VAL A 152 -1.23 -5.65 -20.01
N LEU A 153 -0.38 -4.70 -20.42
CA LEU A 153 0.82 -4.36 -19.66
C LEU A 153 0.49 -3.78 -18.27
N ALA A 154 -0.51 -2.92 -18.18
CA ALA A 154 -0.98 -2.39 -16.90
C ALA A 154 -1.48 -3.52 -15.96
N ILE A 155 -2.18 -4.52 -16.48
CA ILE A 155 -2.61 -5.70 -15.73
C ILE A 155 -1.40 -6.53 -15.28
N ILE A 156 -0.42 -6.79 -16.15
CA ILE A 156 0.80 -7.53 -15.79
C ILE A 156 1.56 -6.81 -14.69
N MET A 157 1.65 -5.50 -14.77
CA MET A 157 2.24 -4.66 -13.74
C MET A 157 1.49 -4.78 -12.40
N ALA A 158 0.18 -4.65 -12.42
CA ALA A 158 -0.68 -4.79 -11.24
C ALA A 158 -0.50 -6.15 -10.56
N LEU A 159 -0.44 -7.23 -11.33
CA LEU A 159 -0.17 -8.58 -10.81
C LEU A 159 1.24 -8.71 -10.23
N GLY A 160 2.26 -8.10 -10.83
CA GLY A 160 3.61 -8.05 -10.29
C GLY A 160 3.68 -7.37 -8.93
N TYR A 161 2.98 -6.25 -8.77
CA TYR A 161 2.84 -5.55 -7.50
C TYR A 161 2.08 -6.37 -6.45
N THR A 162 1.06 -7.12 -6.85
CA THR A 162 0.34 -8.01 -5.96
C THR A 162 1.26 -9.05 -5.30
N VAL A 163 2.24 -9.58 -6.03
CA VAL A 163 3.23 -10.51 -5.47
C VAL A 163 4.12 -9.82 -4.46
N LEU A 164 4.62 -8.61 -4.75
CA LEU A 164 5.40 -7.82 -3.79
C LEU A 164 4.62 -7.51 -2.52
N LEU A 165 3.38 -7.11 -2.67
CA LEU A 165 2.46 -6.81 -1.58
C LEU A 165 2.23 -8.02 -0.70
N TRP A 166 1.96 -9.18 -1.29
CA TRP A 166 1.81 -10.43 -0.54
C TRP A 166 3.02 -10.71 0.34
N LEU A 167 4.22 -10.69 -0.26
CA LEU A 167 5.45 -11.01 0.47
C LEU A 167 5.83 -9.95 1.51
N SER A 168 5.52 -8.69 1.25
CA SER A 168 5.68 -7.62 2.23
C SER A 168 4.71 -7.77 3.40
N ALA A 169 3.46 -8.13 3.14
CA ALA A 169 2.47 -8.41 4.17
C ALA A 169 2.89 -9.59 5.07
N GLU A 170 3.48 -10.65 4.49
CA GLU A 170 4.06 -11.74 5.29
C GLU A 170 5.13 -11.25 6.27
N VAL A 171 6.04 -10.37 5.82
CA VAL A 171 7.07 -9.77 6.68
C VAL A 171 6.44 -8.91 7.77
N VAL A 172 5.48 -8.06 7.43
CA VAL A 172 4.76 -7.21 8.40
C VAL A 172 4.06 -8.06 9.47
N LEU A 173 3.40 -9.15 9.07
CA LEU A 173 2.77 -10.09 10.01
C LEU A 173 3.78 -10.73 10.95
N GLN A 174 4.93 -11.16 10.44
CA GLN A 174 5.99 -11.76 11.29
C GLN A 174 6.54 -10.74 12.29
N VAL A 175 6.76 -9.52 11.86
CA VAL A 175 7.31 -8.45 12.69
C VAL A 175 6.33 -7.95 13.75
N CYS A 176 5.08 -7.69 13.36
CA CYS A 176 4.11 -6.95 14.18
C CYS A 176 3.07 -7.84 14.87
N PHE A 177 2.66 -8.94 14.24
CA PHE A 177 1.49 -9.73 14.65
C PHE A 177 1.82 -11.15 15.10
N THR A 178 3.09 -11.49 15.35
CA THR A 178 3.52 -12.76 15.96
C THR A 178 3.93 -12.57 17.41
N ARG A 179 3.68 -13.60 18.24
CA ARG A 179 4.19 -13.62 19.62
C ARG A 179 5.61 -14.19 19.61
N PRO A 180 6.54 -13.66 20.43
CA PRO A 180 7.90 -14.16 20.50
C PRO A 180 7.99 -15.64 20.93
N ASP A 181 7.05 -16.08 21.79
CA ASP A 181 7.06 -17.38 22.47
C ASP A 181 6.17 -18.42 21.76
N GLU A 182 5.51 -18.08 20.67
CA GLU A 182 4.76 -19.07 19.89
C GLU A 182 5.72 -20.08 19.28
N PRO A 183 5.49 -21.40 19.46
CA PRO A 183 6.27 -22.41 18.75
C PRO A 183 6.18 -22.16 17.24
N ILE A 184 7.27 -22.42 16.55
CA ILE A 184 7.31 -22.31 15.09
C ILE A 184 6.31 -23.34 14.56
N CYS A 185 5.09 -22.87 14.20
CA CYS A 185 4.19 -23.72 13.44
C CYS A 185 4.76 -23.87 12.03
N THR A 186 5.54 -24.93 11.84
CA THR A 186 6.02 -25.36 10.52
C THR A 186 4.86 -25.81 9.61
N ASP A 187 3.66 -25.90 10.17
CA ASP A 187 2.44 -26.36 9.52
C ASP A 187 1.47 -25.24 9.19
N VAL A 188 1.95 -24.08 8.66
CA VAL A 188 1.06 -23.21 7.93
C VAL A 188 0.92 -23.81 6.53
N PRO A 189 -0.15 -24.54 6.23
CA PRO A 189 -0.45 -24.89 4.87
C PRO A 189 -0.81 -23.55 4.20
N LEU A 190 0.11 -23.01 3.41
CA LEU A 190 -0.27 -22.05 2.37
C LEU A 190 -1.42 -22.74 1.63
N GLY A 191 -2.64 -22.24 1.83
CA GLY A 191 -3.86 -22.83 1.25
C GLY A 191 -3.88 -22.67 -0.26
N GLY A 192 -3.06 -23.41 -0.91
CA GLY A 192 -2.91 -23.53 -2.34
C GLY A 192 -2.08 -24.79 -2.59
N GLY A 193 -2.78 -25.89 -2.76
CA GLY A 193 -2.39 -27.15 -3.32
C GLY A 193 -0.98 -27.68 -3.02
N GLY A 194 -0.91 -28.91 -2.59
CA GLY A 194 0.34 -29.66 -2.29
C GLY A 194 1.43 -29.65 -3.36
N PHE A 195 1.20 -29.00 -4.49
CA PHE A 195 2.15 -28.84 -5.58
C PHE A 195 3.27 -27.83 -5.27
N ALA A 196 2.95 -26.72 -4.59
CA ALA A 196 3.98 -25.76 -4.18
C ALA A 196 4.88 -26.31 -3.07
N ARG A 197 4.33 -27.13 -2.15
CA ARG A 197 5.08 -27.75 -1.04
C ARG A 197 6.09 -28.77 -1.53
N ALA A 198 5.72 -29.62 -2.46
CA ALA A 198 6.61 -30.66 -3.01
C ALA A 198 7.81 -30.10 -3.78
N LEU A 199 7.69 -28.94 -4.38
CA LEU A 199 8.79 -28.27 -5.10
C LEU A 199 9.80 -27.57 -4.17
N PHE A 200 9.41 -27.21 -2.94
CA PHE A 200 10.22 -26.38 -2.05
C PHE A 200 10.88 -27.14 -0.89
N ASP A 201 10.31 -28.26 -0.42
CA ASP A 201 10.92 -29.08 0.63
C ASP A 201 12.19 -29.78 0.15
N GLN A 202 12.32 -30.03 -1.15
CA GLN A 202 13.50 -30.67 -1.74
C GLN A 202 14.70 -29.73 -1.90
N GLU A 203 14.50 -28.41 -2.08
CA GLU A 203 15.61 -27.44 -2.26
C GLU A 203 16.20 -26.96 -0.93
N THR A 204 15.44 -26.94 0.16
CA THR A 204 15.95 -26.53 1.48
C THR A 204 16.88 -27.55 2.10
N GLU A 205 16.70 -28.83 1.82
CA GLU A 205 17.66 -29.89 2.23
C GLU A 205 18.96 -29.84 1.41
N LEU A 206 18.91 -29.44 0.15
CA LEU A 206 20.06 -29.36 -0.75
C LEU A 206 21.04 -28.23 -0.43
N LEU A 207 20.62 -27.18 0.26
CA LEU A 207 21.45 -26.01 0.57
C LEU A 207 22.19 -26.11 1.89
N GLY A 208 22.00 -27.20 2.69
CA GLY A 208 22.78 -27.48 3.89
C GLY A 208 22.78 -26.35 4.93
N VAL A 209 21.75 -25.51 4.94
CA VAL A 209 21.62 -24.44 5.94
C VAL A 209 21.12 -25.08 7.23
N PRO A 210 21.91 -25.10 8.32
CA PRO A 210 21.44 -25.66 9.58
C PRO A 210 20.22 -24.89 10.04
N SER A 211 19.09 -25.58 10.15
CA SER A 211 17.88 -25.09 10.81
C SER A 211 18.23 -24.77 12.26
N GLY A 212 18.57 -23.56 12.58
CA GLY A 212 18.87 -23.19 13.96
C GLY A 212 19.93 -22.14 14.20
N SER A 213 20.45 -21.46 13.18
CA SER A 213 21.31 -20.28 13.43
C SER A 213 20.42 -19.10 13.85
N TRP A 214 20.14 -19.00 15.13
CA TRP A 214 19.49 -17.85 15.74
C TRP A 214 20.35 -16.63 15.50
N CYS A 215 19.96 -15.75 14.59
CA CYS A 215 20.48 -14.39 14.56
C CYS A 215 19.92 -13.68 15.80
N PRO A 216 20.73 -13.36 16.82
CA PRO A 216 20.22 -12.67 18.00
C PRO A 216 19.68 -11.33 17.56
N ILE A 217 18.38 -11.08 17.82
CA ILE A 217 17.79 -9.76 17.67
C ILE A 217 18.58 -8.83 18.57
N VAL A 218 19.24 -7.84 17.98
CA VAL A 218 20.08 -6.89 18.71
C VAL A 218 19.19 -6.15 19.72
N PRO A 219 19.35 -6.36 21.04
CA PRO A 219 18.53 -5.68 22.01
C PRO A 219 18.82 -4.19 21.92
N ASN A 220 17.81 -3.41 21.84
CA ASN A 220 17.61 -1.95 21.88
C ASN A 220 18.88 -1.08 22.20
N ARG A 221 19.99 -1.31 21.48
CA ARG A 221 21.17 -0.44 21.56
C ARG A 221 20.93 0.94 20.91
N TRP A 222 19.80 1.06 20.19
CA TRP A 222 19.51 2.21 19.33
C TRP A 222 18.73 3.34 20.02
N SER A 223 18.13 3.11 21.19
CA SER A 223 17.25 4.12 21.84
C SER A 223 17.95 5.40 22.30
N LYS A 224 19.29 5.43 22.32
CA LYS A 224 20.08 6.59 22.77
C LYS A 224 21.24 6.96 21.83
N THR A 225 21.29 6.41 20.64
CA THR A 225 22.39 6.66 19.70
C THR A 225 21.98 7.65 18.59
N PRO A 226 22.93 8.34 17.93
CA PRO A 226 22.65 9.17 16.74
C PRO A 226 21.87 8.43 15.66
N ALA A 227 22.03 7.11 15.58
CA ALA A 227 21.31 6.27 14.64
C ALA A 227 19.81 6.17 14.96
N ALA A 228 19.39 6.19 16.22
CA ALA A 228 17.96 6.25 16.57
C ALA A 228 17.34 7.58 16.13
N ILE A 229 18.08 8.67 16.28
CA ILE A 229 17.64 10.00 15.84
C ILE A 229 17.45 10.01 14.32
N SER A 230 18.41 9.46 13.57
CA SER A 230 18.28 9.35 12.11
C SER A 230 17.12 8.48 11.68
N LEU A 231 16.79 7.44 12.46
CA LEU A 231 15.64 6.57 12.24
C LEU A 231 14.30 7.32 12.41
N TYR A 232 14.17 8.12 13.48
CA TYR A 232 12.98 8.95 13.71
C TYR A 232 12.87 10.07 12.66
N VAL A 233 13.99 10.66 12.27
CA VAL A 233 14.03 11.67 11.19
C VAL A 233 13.57 11.04 9.87
N LEU A 234 14.06 9.84 9.54
CA LEU A 234 13.67 9.14 8.32
C LEU A 234 12.19 8.75 8.33
N LEU A 235 11.68 8.25 9.46
CA LEU A 235 10.24 7.97 9.61
C LEU A 235 9.42 9.25 9.50
N GLY A 236 9.84 10.32 10.15
CA GLY A 236 9.20 11.64 10.03
C GLY A 236 9.24 12.16 8.59
N MET A 237 10.34 11.97 7.88
CA MET A 237 10.48 12.34 6.48
C MET A 237 9.52 11.54 5.57
N LEU A 238 9.39 10.23 5.77
CA LEU A 238 8.43 9.41 5.04
C LEU A 238 6.98 9.86 5.27
N VAL A 239 6.64 10.20 6.53
CA VAL A 239 5.31 10.74 6.86
C VAL A 239 5.09 12.11 6.20
N VAL A 240 6.09 13.00 6.27
CA VAL A 240 6.01 14.34 5.64
C VAL A 240 5.88 14.22 4.12
N LEU A 241 6.64 13.32 3.49
CA LEU A 241 6.52 13.06 2.06
C LEU A 241 5.13 12.52 1.71
N GLY A 242 4.58 11.60 2.53
CA GLY A 242 3.23 11.08 2.33
C GLY A 242 2.14 12.15 2.53
N LEU A 243 2.31 13.07 3.48
CA LEU A 243 1.38 14.17 3.69
C LEU A 243 1.60 15.34 2.71
N GLY A 244 2.83 15.47 2.20
CA GLY A 244 3.22 16.52 1.25
C GLY A 244 2.93 16.19 -0.22
N ARG A 245 2.10 15.20 -0.47
CA ARG A 245 1.79 14.68 -1.82
C ARG A 245 1.33 15.75 -2.82
N PHE A 246 0.68 16.81 -2.36
CA PHE A 246 0.30 17.95 -3.21
C PHE A 246 1.51 18.65 -3.87
N PHE A 247 2.71 18.53 -3.29
CA PHE A 247 3.95 19.10 -3.85
C PHE A 247 4.76 18.09 -4.65
N VAL A 248 4.43 16.81 -4.56
CA VAL A 248 5.24 15.72 -5.10
C VAL A 248 5.08 15.61 -6.60
N GLN A 249 3.84 15.68 -7.07
CA GLN A 249 3.53 15.66 -8.50
C GLN A 249 4.11 16.90 -9.17
N ASP A 250 3.92 18.08 -8.59
CA ASP A 250 4.48 19.34 -9.05
C ASP A 250 6.00 19.32 -9.06
N PHE A 251 6.63 18.77 -8.01
CA PHE A 251 8.08 18.62 -7.95
C PHE A 251 8.62 17.66 -9.02
N GLY A 252 7.96 16.53 -9.23
CA GLY A 252 8.32 15.58 -10.30
C GLY A 252 8.22 16.21 -11.68
N ALA A 253 7.14 16.93 -11.95
CA ALA A 253 6.92 17.66 -13.19
C ALA A 253 7.96 18.76 -13.40
N TRP A 254 8.24 19.55 -12.36
CA TRP A 254 9.28 20.59 -12.37
C TRP A 254 10.66 20.01 -12.68
N LEU A 255 11.00 18.86 -12.10
CA LEU A 255 12.32 18.23 -12.26
C LEU A 255 12.64 17.89 -13.73
N ILE A 256 11.63 17.51 -14.50
CA ILE A 256 11.77 17.16 -15.92
C ILE A 256 11.26 18.24 -16.88
N GLY A 257 10.87 19.41 -16.34
CA GLY A 257 10.46 20.56 -17.15
C GLY A 257 9.09 20.38 -17.82
N ILE A 258 8.21 19.57 -17.25
CA ILE A 258 6.83 19.38 -17.69
C ILE A 258 5.91 20.32 -16.89
N ASP A 259 4.93 20.92 -17.57
CA ASP A 259 3.89 21.72 -16.90
C ASP A 259 2.99 20.78 -16.08
N PRO A 260 2.89 20.95 -14.75
CA PRO A 260 2.01 20.15 -13.89
C PRO A 260 0.55 20.10 -14.37
N HIS A 261 0.05 21.16 -14.97
CA HIS A 261 -1.32 21.20 -15.50
C HIS A 261 -1.57 20.27 -16.70
N THR A 262 -0.53 19.70 -17.29
CA THR A 262 -0.65 18.68 -18.35
C THR A 262 -0.84 17.27 -17.80
N LEU A 263 -0.62 17.09 -16.50
CA LEU A 263 -0.77 15.79 -15.83
C LEU A 263 -2.23 15.54 -15.45
N VAL A 264 -2.56 14.28 -15.31
CA VAL A 264 -3.86 13.87 -14.81
C VAL A 264 -3.96 14.17 -13.32
N GLU A 265 -4.99 14.90 -12.91
CA GLU A 265 -5.25 15.14 -11.49
C GLU A 265 -5.79 13.88 -10.82
N LEU A 266 -4.92 13.15 -10.13
CA LEU A 266 -5.28 11.93 -9.39
C LEU A 266 -5.86 12.21 -8.01
N GLU A 267 -5.98 13.49 -7.62
CA GLU A 267 -6.45 13.86 -6.29
C GLU A 267 -7.60 14.85 -6.33
N GLY A 268 -8.66 14.50 -5.59
CA GLY A 268 -9.77 15.38 -5.31
C GLY A 268 -9.63 16.08 -3.94
N PRO A 269 -10.47 17.10 -3.69
CA PRO A 269 -10.47 17.81 -2.41
C PRO A 269 -10.84 16.87 -1.25
N TRP A 270 -10.18 17.06 -0.11
CA TRP A 270 -10.45 16.29 1.09
C TRP A 270 -11.61 16.90 1.89
N HIS A 271 -12.56 16.05 2.28
CA HIS A 271 -13.58 16.46 3.23
C HIS A 271 -13.04 16.51 4.66
N VAL A 272 -13.59 17.43 5.46
CA VAL A 272 -13.18 17.65 6.85
C VAL A 272 -13.39 16.39 7.71
N THR A 273 -14.43 15.62 7.44
CA THR A 273 -14.79 14.47 8.28
C THR A 273 -13.81 13.30 8.20
N PRO A 274 -13.37 12.82 7.01
CA PRO A 274 -12.27 11.87 6.92
C PRO A 274 -10.98 12.38 7.56
N LEU A 275 -10.63 13.65 7.33
CA LEU A 275 -9.43 14.27 7.90
C LEU A 275 -9.47 14.26 9.44
N LEU A 276 -10.63 14.52 10.04
CA LEU A 276 -10.82 14.43 11.49
C LEU A 276 -10.44 13.04 12.03
N LEU A 277 -10.88 11.96 11.37
CA LEU A 277 -10.56 10.60 11.79
C LEU A 277 -9.09 10.25 11.55
N TYR A 278 -8.47 10.73 10.46
CA TYR A 278 -7.05 10.55 10.20
C TYR A 278 -6.18 11.23 11.25
N VAL A 279 -6.41 12.52 11.51
CA VAL A 279 -5.68 13.24 12.55
C VAL A 279 -5.92 12.58 13.92
N GLY A 280 -7.16 12.19 14.19
CA GLY A 280 -7.54 11.49 15.41
C GLY A 280 -6.80 10.16 15.58
N SER A 281 -6.57 9.41 14.50
CA SER A 281 -5.84 8.14 14.54
C SER A 281 -4.39 8.34 15.01
N PHE A 282 -3.69 9.33 14.49
CA PHE A 282 -2.32 9.63 14.93
C PHE A 282 -2.27 10.17 16.36
N LEU A 283 -3.24 10.98 16.76
CA LEU A 283 -3.29 11.50 18.15
C LEU A 283 -3.49 10.39 19.18
N VAL A 284 -4.23 9.34 18.86
CA VAL A 284 -4.43 8.16 19.74
C VAL A 284 -3.11 7.45 20.07
N LEU A 285 -2.12 7.47 19.15
CA LEU A 285 -0.81 6.87 19.40
C LEU A 285 0.01 7.63 20.41
N CYS A 286 -0.23 8.94 20.58
CA CYS A 286 0.56 9.79 21.46
C CYS A 286 0.03 9.74 22.91
N PRO A 287 0.71 9.06 23.87
CA PRO A 287 0.23 8.92 25.23
C PRO A 287 0.31 10.24 26.02
N ARG A 288 1.07 11.22 25.54
CA ARG A 288 1.15 12.56 26.15
C ARG A 288 -0.08 13.41 25.82
N ILE A 289 -0.73 13.16 24.68
CA ILE A 289 -1.93 13.87 24.22
C ILE A 289 -3.17 13.13 24.74
N ILE A 290 -3.28 11.83 24.40
CA ILE A 290 -4.42 11.00 24.82
C ILE A 290 -3.94 9.93 25.79
N ARG A 291 -4.26 10.11 27.07
CA ARG A 291 -3.92 9.14 28.12
C ARG A 291 -4.57 7.78 27.81
N PRO A 292 -3.90 6.65 28.09
CA PRO A 292 -4.40 5.32 27.78
C PRO A 292 -5.83 5.04 28.21
N ALA A 293 -6.21 5.51 29.42
CA ALA A 293 -7.55 5.34 29.99
C ALA A 293 -8.67 6.06 29.23
N TYR A 294 -8.35 7.06 28.38
CA TYR A 294 -9.34 7.86 27.66
C TYR A 294 -9.40 7.54 26.17
N ARG A 295 -8.54 6.65 25.62
CA ARG A 295 -8.46 6.36 24.19
C ARG A 295 -9.78 5.87 23.62
N ALA A 296 -10.46 4.96 24.29
CA ALA A 296 -11.76 4.45 23.89
C ALA A 296 -12.83 5.55 23.83
N LYS A 297 -12.91 6.37 24.88
CA LYS A 297 -13.83 7.51 24.94
C LYS A 297 -13.53 8.56 23.87
N TYR A 298 -12.25 8.81 23.63
CA TYR A 298 -11.78 9.71 22.58
C TYR A 298 -12.19 9.20 21.19
N THR A 299 -11.96 7.92 20.91
CA THR A 299 -12.34 7.29 19.64
C THR A 299 -13.86 7.34 19.43
N PHE A 300 -14.64 7.00 20.46
CA PHE A 300 -16.10 7.14 20.44
C PHE A 300 -16.54 8.57 20.14
N ALA A 301 -15.95 9.55 20.82
CA ALA A 301 -16.27 10.97 20.62
C ALA A 301 -15.95 11.45 19.20
N LEU A 302 -14.85 10.96 18.60
CA LEU A 302 -14.50 11.27 17.22
C LEU A 302 -15.51 10.71 16.21
N PHE A 303 -15.95 9.45 16.38
CA PHE A 303 -16.96 8.88 15.52
C PHE A 303 -18.32 9.59 15.65
N LEU A 304 -18.71 9.94 16.87
CA LEU A 304 -19.93 10.70 17.11
C LEU A 304 -19.83 12.10 16.50
N ALA A 305 -18.69 12.77 16.64
CA ALA A 305 -18.46 14.07 15.99
C ALA A 305 -18.50 13.95 14.46
N ALA A 306 -17.89 12.91 13.89
CA ALA A 306 -17.96 12.62 12.47
C ALA A 306 -19.42 12.43 11.99
N PHE A 307 -20.21 11.68 12.75
CA PHE A 307 -21.64 11.46 12.45
C PHE A 307 -22.43 12.78 12.44
N ILE A 308 -22.23 13.62 13.45
CA ILE A 308 -22.90 14.92 13.55
C ILE A 308 -22.48 15.85 12.39
N LEU A 309 -21.18 15.92 12.08
CA LEU A 309 -20.65 16.73 10.99
C LEU A 309 -21.21 16.28 9.63
N ILE A 310 -21.31 14.98 9.38
CA ILE A 310 -21.91 14.46 8.16
C ILE A 310 -23.39 14.78 8.07
N TYR A 311 -24.11 14.67 9.20
CA TYR A 311 -25.53 15.02 9.25
C TYR A 311 -25.76 16.49 8.89
N ALA A 312 -24.88 17.39 9.33
CA ALA A 312 -24.93 18.82 9.07
C ALA A 312 -24.30 19.25 7.70
N SER A 313 -23.69 18.33 6.97
CA SER A 313 -22.99 18.64 5.70
C SER A 313 -23.92 18.64 4.48
N ASP A 314 -23.55 19.38 3.44
CA ASP A 314 -24.25 19.45 2.15
C ASP A 314 -23.74 18.39 1.14
N LEU A 315 -23.39 17.21 1.62
CA LEU A 315 -22.97 16.09 0.76
C LEU A 315 -24.10 15.63 -0.17
N PRO A 316 -23.77 15.11 -1.36
CA PRO A 316 -24.75 14.47 -2.24
C PRO A 316 -25.54 13.38 -1.47
N PRO A 317 -26.85 13.21 -1.77
CA PRO A 317 -27.72 12.35 -0.96
C PRO A 317 -27.18 10.93 -0.75
N LEU A 318 -26.61 10.31 -1.79
CA LEU A 318 -26.05 8.96 -1.74
C LEU A 318 -24.79 8.91 -0.86
N SER A 319 -23.84 9.82 -1.08
CA SER A 319 -22.61 9.94 -0.29
C SER A 319 -22.94 10.22 1.19
N ARG A 320 -23.92 11.09 1.46
CA ARG A 320 -24.41 11.39 2.80
C ARG A 320 -25.01 10.18 3.49
N LEU A 321 -25.84 9.41 2.77
CA LEU A 321 -26.45 8.18 3.32
C LEU A 321 -25.37 7.18 3.73
N PHE A 322 -24.44 6.85 2.83
CA PHE A 322 -23.36 5.91 3.14
C PHE A 322 -22.46 6.42 4.24
N SER A 323 -22.12 7.70 4.24
CA SER A 323 -21.28 8.30 5.29
C SER A 323 -21.95 8.24 6.68
N LEU A 324 -23.27 8.44 6.77
CA LEU A 324 -24.02 8.28 8.02
C LEU A 324 -24.04 6.83 8.51
N ILE A 325 -24.21 5.87 7.59
CA ILE A 325 -24.13 4.44 7.93
C ILE A 325 -22.75 4.09 8.45
N ILE A 326 -21.69 4.48 7.74
CA ILE A 326 -20.28 4.20 8.11
C ILE A 326 -19.94 4.80 9.47
N SER A 327 -20.23 6.07 9.69
CA SER A 327 -19.93 6.76 10.95
C SER A 327 -20.78 6.27 12.11
N GLY A 328 -22.04 5.90 11.85
CA GLY A 328 -22.94 5.27 12.81
C GLY A 328 -22.42 3.89 13.26
N ILE A 329 -22.07 3.03 12.30
CA ILE A 329 -21.46 1.72 12.59
C ILE A 329 -20.13 1.91 13.35
N GLY A 330 -19.26 2.86 12.92
CA GLY A 330 -18.02 3.18 13.61
C GLY A 330 -18.25 3.55 15.08
N THR A 331 -19.27 4.35 15.36
CA THR A 331 -19.68 4.73 16.72
C THR A 331 -20.07 3.50 17.54
N LEU A 332 -20.89 2.59 16.99
CA LEU A 332 -21.30 1.37 17.65
C LEU A 332 -20.12 0.42 17.89
N VAL A 333 -19.24 0.25 16.90
CA VAL A 333 -18.03 -0.58 17.03
C VAL A 333 -17.11 -0.01 18.10
N ALA A 334 -16.89 1.31 18.13
CA ALA A 334 -16.08 1.95 19.16
C ALA A 334 -16.67 1.74 20.57
N CYS A 335 -17.99 1.85 20.71
CA CYS A 335 -18.68 1.57 21.97
C CYS A 335 -18.51 0.11 22.41
N TYR A 336 -18.74 -0.85 21.52
CA TYR A 336 -18.59 -2.28 21.82
C TYR A 336 -17.14 -2.65 22.16
N SER A 337 -16.18 -2.14 21.40
CA SER A 337 -14.76 -2.47 21.56
C SER A 337 -14.15 -1.98 22.88
N THR A 338 -14.79 -1.05 23.57
CA THR A 338 -14.33 -0.60 24.92
C THR A 338 -14.26 -1.74 25.92
N ASN A 339 -15.20 -2.68 25.83
CA ASN A 339 -15.32 -3.83 26.74
C ASN A 339 -14.74 -5.12 26.13
N TYR A 340 -14.66 -5.19 24.80
CA TYR A 340 -14.23 -6.40 24.11
C TYR A 340 -12.72 -6.52 24.01
N ILE A 341 -12.01 -5.40 23.80
CA ILE A 341 -10.56 -5.41 23.66
C ILE A 341 -9.92 -5.62 25.03
N GLU A 342 -9.29 -6.77 25.23
CA GLU A 342 -8.54 -7.09 26.45
C GLU A 342 -7.48 -6.05 26.78
N GLU A 343 -7.08 -5.93 28.05
CA GLU A 343 -6.01 -5.01 28.50
C GLU A 343 -4.64 -5.50 28.04
N ASP A 344 -4.42 -5.43 26.75
CA ASP A 344 -3.12 -5.60 26.13
C ASP A 344 -2.47 -4.21 25.97
N GLY A 345 -1.18 -4.10 26.28
CA GLY A 345 -0.42 -2.83 26.16
C GLY A 345 -0.43 -2.20 24.76
N ARG A 346 -1.09 -2.81 23.80
CA ARG A 346 -1.21 -2.43 22.40
C ARG A 346 -2.57 -1.89 21.96
N LYS A 347 -3.51 -1.70 22.91
CA LYS A 347 -4.84 -1.11 22.61
C LYS A 347 -4.77 0.15 21.75
N HIS A 348 -3.70 0.94 21.86
CA HIS A 348 -3.52 2.16 21.06
C HIS A 348 -3.42 1.88 19.56
N TRP A 349 -2.78 0.78 19.14
CA TRP A 349 -2.72 0.38 17.75
C TRP A 349 -4.07 -0.08 17.20
N TYR A 350 -4.88 -0.76 18.03
CA TYR A 350 -6.25 -1.12 17.65
C TYR A 350 -7.08 0.12 17.30
N TRP A 351 -7.08 1.12 18.21
CA TRP A 351 -7.81 2.36 18.01
C TRP A 351 -7.28 3.18 16.83
N PHE A 352 -5.96 3.15 16.61
CA PHE A 352 -5.32 3.74 15.44
C PHE A 352 -5.85 3.13 14.15
N PHE A 353 -5.75 1.81 13.99
CA PHE A 353 -6.20 1.13 12.77
C PHE A 353 -7.72 1.22 12.57
N LEU A 354 -8.50 1.21 13.64
CA LEU A 354 -9.94 1.39 13.55
C LEU A 354 -10.29 2.78 12.98
N LEU A 355 -9.74 3.85 13.54
CA LEU A 355 -9.96 5.22 13.06
C LEU A 355 -9.46 5.40 11.62
N LEU A 356 -8.31 4.83 11.29
CA LEU A 356 -7.72 4.89 9.96
C LEU A 356 -8.61 4.19 8.92
N THR A 357 -9.12 3.00 9.24
CA THR A 357 -10.03 2.23 8.36
C THR A 357 -11.31 3.02 8.07
N PHE A 358 -11.95 3.53 9.10
CA PHE A 358 -13.20 4.29 8.92
C PHE A 358 -12.98 5.65 8.29
N GLY A 359 -11.83 6.30 8.54
CA GLY A 359 -11.43 7.53 7.86
C GLY A 359 -11.29 7.31 6.36
N ALA A 360 -10.64 6.22 5.96
CA ALA A 360 -10.52 5.82 4.56
C ALA A 360 -11.89 5.50 3.92
N LEU A 361 -12.73 4.73 4.60
CA LEU A 361 -14.09 4.43 4.14
C LEU A 361 -14.92 5.71 3.91
N LEU A 362 -14.86 6.67 4.84
CA LEU A 362 -15.56 7.94 4.67
C LEU A 362 -15.01 8.72 3.48
N ASN A 363 -13.70 8.70 3.25
CA ASN A 363 -13.11 9.40 2.12
C ASN A 363 -13.49 8.74 0.78
N ILE A 364 -13.54 7.41 0.72
CA ILE A 364 -14.02 6.65 -0.46
C ILE A 364 -15.43 7.07 -0.87
N VAL A 365 -16.35 7.25 0.08
CA VAL A 365 -17.75 7.55 -0.23
C VAL A 365 -18.03 9.04 -0.39
N THR A 366 -17.10 9.91 -0.04
CA THR A 366 -17.23 11.38 -0.18
C THR A 366 -16.44 11.96 -1.33
N THR A 367 -15.47 11.22 -1.89
CA THR A 367 -14.70 11.70 -3.05
C THR A 367 -15.45 11.51 -4.36
N ASP A 368 -15.22 12.40 -5.30
CA ASP A 368 -15.65 12.30 -6.69
C ASP A 368 -14.51 11.94 -7.65
N ASN A 369 -13.28 11.78 -7.12
CA ASN A 369 -12.07 11.52 -7.88
C ASN A 369 -11.62 10.06 -7.72
N ILE A 370 -11.37 9.36 -8.85
CA ILE A 370 -11.00 7.93 -8.87
C ILE A 370 -9.60 7.67 -8.31
N GLY A 371 -8.65 8.59 -8.45
CA GLY A 371 -7.31 8.44 -7.88
C GLY A 371 -7.36 8.52 -6.36
N THR A 372 -8.13 9.47 -5.82
CA THR A 372 -8.40 9.53 -4.37
C THR A 372 -9.11 8.27 -3.89
N LEU A 373 -10.14 7.78 -4.60
CA LEU A 373 -10.83 6.54 -4.25
C LEU A 373 -9.84 5.39 -4.18
N ALA A 374 -8.98 5.22 -5.18
CA ALA A 374 -7.99 4.16 -5.24
C ALA A 374 -7.02 4.21 -4.07
N SER A 375 -6.43 5.37 -3.81
CA SER A 375 -5.50 5.58 -2.69
C SER A 375 -6.16 5.28 -1.34
N GLN A 376 -7.41 5.69 -1.15
CA GLN A 376 -8.13 5.45 0.09
C GLN A 376 -8.56 3.99 0.24
N TRP A 377 -8.80 3.29 -0.86
CA TRP A 377 -9.05 1.85 -0.85
C TRP A 377 -7.84 1.08 -0.33
N GLU A 378 -6.65 1.47 -0.76
CA GLU A 378 -5.40 0.89 -0.25
C GLU A 378 -5.22 1.14 1.24
N VAL A 379 -5.40 2.40 1.71
CA VAL A 379 -5.35 2.73 3.15
C VAL A 379 -6.32 1.88 3.96
N MET A 380 -7.57 1.79 3.49
CA MET A 380 -8.60 0.97 4.14
C MET A 380 -8.17 -0.49 4.21
N THR A 381 -7.66 -1.05 3.12
CA THR A 381 -7.24 -2.45 3.04
C THR A 381 -6.10 -2.75 4.02
N TRP A 382 -5.08 -1.90 4.08
CA TRP A 382 -3.97 -2.09 5.01
C TRP A 382 -4.36 -1.90 6.47
N ALA A 383 -5.14 -0.89 6.78
CA ALA A 383 -5.62 -0.67 8.14
C ALA A 383 -6.51 -1.82 8.63
N SER A 384 -7.42 -2.29 7.80
CA SER A 384 -8.29 -3.43 8.14
C SER A 384 -7.54 -4.77 8.13
N PHE A 385 -6.51 -4.97 7.30
CA PHE A 385 -5.59 -6.10 7.38
C PHE A 385 -4.98 -6.24 8.78
N ALA A 386 -4.54 -5.13 9.37
CA ALA A 386 -4.01 -5.11 10.74
C ALA A 386 -5.08 -5.50 11.78
N LEU A 387 -6.33 -5.08 11.58
CA LEU A 387 -7.46 -5.48 12.45
C LEU A 387 -7.82 -6.96 12.30
N VAL A 388 -7.80 -7.51 11.08
CA VAL A 388 -8.00 -8.96 10.84
C VAL A 388 -6.90 -9.79 11.51
N ALA A 389 -5.65 -9.32 11.44
CA ALA A 389 -4.52 -9.98 12.09
C ALA A 389 -4.47 -9.81 13.62
N TRP A 390 -5.37 -9.02 14.21
CA TRP A 390 -5.32 -8.58 15.61
C TRP A 390 -5.25 -9.72 16.63
N GLU A 391 -6.00 -10.79 16.41
CA GLU A 391 -6.02 -11.95 17.30
C GLU A 391 -4.70 -12.74 17.33
N ARG A 392 -3.84 -12.57 16.32
CA ARG A 392 -2.52 -13.21 16.21
C ARG A 392 -2.53 -14.73 16.17
N THR A 393 -3.67 -15.36 16.01
CA THR A 393 -3.76 -16.78 15.74
C THR A 393 -3.20 -17.10 14.35
N SER A 394 -2.75 -18.32 14.11
CA SER A 394 -2.33 -18.73 12.76
C SER A 394 -3.45 -18.54 11.74
N LYS A 395 -4.70 -18.88 12.14
CA LYS A 395 -5.88 -18.69 11.29
C LYS A 395 -6.14 -17.21 10.96
N ALA A 396 -5.98 -16.30 11.93
CA ALA A 396 -6.16 -14.86 11.71
C ALA A 396 -5.08 -14.31 10.76
N ARG A 397 -3.83 -14.75 10.88
CA ARG A 397 -2.74 -14.36 9.97
C ARG A 397 -2.97 -14.84 8.54
N ASP A 398 -3.39 -16.11 8.36
CA ASP A 398 -3.73 -16.65 7.04
C ASP A 398 -4.92 -15.91 6.41
N ALA A 399 -5.94 -15.58 7.19
CA ALA A 399 -7.07 -14.80 6.75
C ALA A 399 -6.63 -13.39 6.34
N ALA A 400 -5.76 -12.75 7.11
CA ALA A 400 -5.24 -11.42 6.82
C ALA A 400 -4.45 -11.38 5.51
N ILE A 401 -3.58 -12.37 5.24
CA ILE A 401 -2.85 -12.45 3.97
C ILE A 401 -3.83 -12.59 2.79
N LYS A 402 -4.77 -13.52 2.88
CA LYS A 402 -5.77 -13.72 1.83
C LYS A 402 -6.58 -12.44 1.58
N TYR A 403 -6.98 -11.78 2.66
CA TYR A 403 -7.72 -10.53 2.61
C TYR A 403 -6.93 -9.44 1.86
N VAL A 404 -5.69 -9.15 2.28
CA VAL A 404 -4.90 -8.07 1.67
C VAL A 404 -4.58 -8.36 0.21
N VAL A 405 -4.22 -9.61 -0.12
CA VAL A 405 -3.91 -10.00 -1.51
C VAL A 405 -5.12 -9.83 -2.41
N LEU A 406 -6.30 -10.35 -2.00
CA LEU A 406 -7.52 -10.25 -2.81
C LEU A 406 -7.98 -8.79 -2.96
N CYS A 407 -8.03 -8.02 -1.87
CA CYS A 407 -8.50 -6.64 -1.92
C CYS A 407 -7.60 -5.72 -2.74
N CYS A 408 -6.28 -5.86 -2.60
CA CYS A 408 -5.36 -5.03 -3.38
C CYS A 408 -5.29 -5.44 -4.84
N SER A 409 -5.36 -6.75 -5.15
CA SER A 409 -5.45 -7.20 -6.55
C SER A 409 -6.69 -6.65 -7.23
N ALA A 410 -7.84 -6.72 -6.55
CA ALA A 410 -9.08 -6.15 -7.05
C ALA A 410 -8.99 -4.62 -7.22
N ALA A 411 -8.37 -3.91 -6.28
CA ALA A 411 -8.16 -2.47 -6.37
C ALA A 411 -7.34 -2.07 -7.60
N TYR A 412 -6.22 -2.74 -7.84
CA TYR A 412 -5.39 -2.46 -9.02
C TYR A 412 -6.12 -2.74 -10.33
N LEU A 413 -6.89 -3.82 -10.42
CA LEU A 413 -7.69 -4.13 -11.61
C LEU A 413 -8.80 -3.09 -11.81
N MET A 414 -9.46 -2.68 -10.74
CA MET A 414 -10.47 -1.63 -10.76
C MET A 414 -9.89 -0.30 -11.25
N ILE A 415 -8.71 0.10 -10.79
CA ILE A 415 -8.02 1.33 -11.22
C ILE A 415 -7.72 1.28 -12.72
N VAL A 416 -7.16 0.18 -13.21
CA VAL A 416 -6.90 0.00 -14.64
C VAL A 416 -8.19 0.13 -15.45
N GLY A 417 -9.28 -0.50 -14.99
CA GLY A 417 -10.59 -0.38 -15.62
C GLY A 417 -11.10 1.07 -15.65
N PHE A 418 -10.96 1.80 -14.55
CA PHE A 418 -11.34 3.23 -14.49
C PHE A 418 -10.54 4.09 -15.47
N PHE A 419 -9.23 3.90 -15.56
CA PHE A 419 -8.41 4.63 -16.53
C PHE A 419 -8.80 4.31 -17.98
N MET A 420 -9.10 3.06 -18.29
CA MET A 420 -9.58 2.68 -19.62
C MET A 420 -10.92 3.32 -19.98
N ILE A 421 -11.83 3.50 -19.02
CA ILE A 421 -13.14 4.11 -19.22
C ILE A 421 -13.04 5.63 -19.24
N GLY A 422 -12.32 6.19 -18.27
CA GLY A 422 -12.24 7.63 -18.03
C GLY A 422 -11.32 8.37 -18.98
N GLY A 423 -10.32 7.69 -19.53
CA GLY A 423 -9.26 8.36 -20.27
C GLY A 423 -8.47 9.29 -19.36
N ASN A 424 -8.41 10.56 -19.73
CA ASN A 424 -7.80 11.61 -18.93
C ASN A 424 -8.75 12.20 -17.86
N HIS A 425 -9.98 11.72 -17.81
CA HIS A 425 -10.96 12.18 -16.83
C HIS A 425 -10.86 11.35 -15.55
N THR A 426 -10.79 12.01 -14.42
CA THR A 426 -10.67 11.37 -13.10
C THR A 426 -11.88 11.61 -12.19
N GLN A 427 -12.78 12.50 -12.59
CA GLN A 427 -14.03 12.78 -11.88
C GLN A 427 -15.15 11.85 -12.36
N TYR A 428 -15.92 11.28 -11.45
CA TYR A 428 -17.02 10.35 -11.78
C TYR A 428 -18.02 10.91 -12.79
N GLY A 429 -18.39 12.18 -12.65
CA GLY A 429 -19.34 12.83 -13.58
C GLY A 429 -18.83 12.84 -15.01
N GLU A 430 -17.55 13.12 -15.21
CA GLU A 430 -16.91 13.15 -16.53
C GLU A 430 -16.74 11.73 -17.10
N ILE A 431 -16.38 10.76 -16.26
CA ILE A 431 -16.26 9.34 -16.64
C ILE A 431 -17.61 8.81 -17.13
N VAL A 432 -18.69 9.09 -16.39
CA VAL A 432 -20.05 8.68 -16.78
C VAL A 432 -20.49 9.35 -18.08
N ALA A 433 -20.18 10.64 -18.26
CA ALA A 433 -20.46 11.34 -19.50
C ALA A 433 -19.68 10.74 -20.68
N ASN A 434 -18.40 10.42 -20.50
CA ASN A 434 -17.56 9.79 -21.52
C ASN A 434 -18.08 8.38 -21.88
N LEU A 435 -18.49 7.59 -20.90
CA LEU A 435 -19.07 6.27 -21.12
C LEU A 435 -20.40 6.33 -21.90
N ALA A 436 -21.21 7.37 -21.69
CA ALA A 436 -22.47 7.54 -22.41
C ALA A 436 -22.29 7.86 -23.91
N VAL A 437 -21.15 8.46 -24.27
CA VAL A 437 -20.85 8.84 -25.66
C VAL A 437 -20.12 7.72 -26.41
N HIS A 438 -19.30 6.94 -25.73
CA HIS A 438 -18.46 5.90 -26.34
C HIS A 438 -18.99 4.50 -26.00
N SER A 439 -19.51 3.79 -26.99
CA SER A 439 -20.08 2.42 -26.84
C SER A 439 -19.18 1.31 -27.36
N ASP A 440 -17.86 1.50 -27.31
CA ASP A 440 -16.86 0.56 -27.81
C ASP A 440 -16.78 -0.72 -26.98
N ASP A 441 -16.40 -1.87 -27.63
CA ASP A 441 -16.21 -3.14 -26.96
C ASP A 441 -15.07 -3.10 -25.93
N VAL A 442 -14.06 -2.23 -26.15
CA VAL A 442 -12.98 -1.96 -25.17
C VAL A 442 -13.52 -1.38 -23.87
N LEU A 443 -14.48 -0.45 -23.96
CA LEU A 443 -15.13 0.15 -22.79
C LEU A 443 -15.99 -0.88 -22.05
N LYS A 444 -16.66 -1.79 -22.75
CA LYS A 444 -17.40 -2.89 -22.11
C LYS A 444 -16.46 -3.85 -21.37
N PHE A 445 -15.30 -4.13 -21.97
CA PHE A 445 -14.27 -4.95 -21.33
C PHE A 445 -13.71 -4.26 -20.08
N ALA A 446 -13.41 -2.97 -20.15
CA ALA A 446 -12.95 -2.18 -19.02
C ALA A 446 -13.99 -2.12 -17.88
N LEU A 447 -15.28 -2.03 -18.23
CA LEU A 447 -16.37 -2.06 -17.25
C LEU A 447 -16.38 -3.38 -16.44
N VAL A 448 -16.05 -4.51 -17.08
CA VAL A 448 -15.92 -5.79 -16.37
C VAL A 448 -14.83 -5.73 -15.31
N PHE A 449 -13.68 -5.12 -15.61
CA PHE A 449 -12.59 -4.95 -14.64
C PHE A 449 -12.92 -3.99 -13.49
N THR A 450 -13.81 -3.03 -13.72
CA THR A 450 -14.25 -2.12 -12.64
C THR A 450 -15.30 -2.74 -11.72
N LEU A 451 -16.02 -3.77 -12.20
CA LEU A 451 -17.10 -4.42 -11.47
C LEU A 451 -16.66 -5.73 -10.76
N LEU A 452 -15.54 -6.31 -11.14
CA LEU A 452 -14.93 -7.48 -10.48
C LEU A 452 -14.19 -7.11 -9.22
#